data_027666562390ed9a6b47e7c1d8cffcb9
#
_entry.id   027666562390ed9a6b47e7c1d8cffcb9
#
_cell.length_a   1.000
_cell.length_b   1.000
_cell.length_c   1.000
_cell.angle_alpha   90.00
_cell.angle_beta   90.00
_cell.angle_gamma   90.00
#
_symmetry.space_group_name_H-M   'P 1'
#
loop_
_entity.id
_entity.type
_entity.pdbx_description
1 polymer ?
#
loop_
_entity_poly.entity_id
_entity_poly.type
_entity_poly.pdbx_seq_one_letter_code
_entity_poly.pdbx_strand_id
1 'polypeptide(L)'
;MGFLFLWALVLLFLYIFGKTATFQNTINLNKSYSKNKPTNKMKKLILLLFVYLFFEVPMSSQNLDLINPSKEIGIKNWTIVNDDVMGGISNSTVLINDKKHLIFKGYLSLENNGGFASSRLDIGKNNLNGVKFFEIKLKGDGNNYKLRLRQKNMRASYSCDFKSQKNEWIIVKLPVENFRPTWRGYTYSNYPDLDLDKVNSLSLQISDKQEGRFNLEVEYIKAIK
;
A
#
# COMPACT_ATOMS: atom_id res chain seq x y z
N MET A 1 -13.98 1.11 -19.19
CA MET A 1 -14.81 2.12 -19.90
C MET A 1 -14.05 3.39 -20.33
N GLY A 2 -12.92 3.74 -19.73
CA GLY A 2 -12.16 4.96 -20.08
C GLY A 2 -11.38 4.92 -21.41
N PHE A 3 -10.93 3.77 -21.87
CA PHE A 3 -10.07 3.65 -23.06
C PHE A 3 -10.79 3.95 -24.39
N LEU A 4 -12.04 3.54 -24.51
CA LEU A 4 -12.84 3.80 -25.72
C LEU A 4 -13.22 5.28 -25.87
N PHE A 5 -13.44 5.98 -24.76
CA PHE A 5 -13.75 7.42 -24.77
C PHE A 5 -12.53 8.27 -25.19
N LEU A 6 -11.33 7.86 -24.77
CA LEU A 6 -10.07 8.54 -25.13
C LEU A 6 -9.79 8.43 -26.63
N TRP A 7 -10.03 7.27 -27.25
CA TRP A 7 -9.87 7.06 -28.68
C TRP A 7 -10.88 7.85 -29.52
N ALA A 8 -12.11 7.95 -29.05
CA ALA A 8 -13.13 8.76 -29.73
C ALA A 8 -12.78 10.25 -29.73
N LEU A 9 -12.20 10.77 -28.64
CA LEU A 9 -11.74 12.16 -28.54
C LEU A 9 -10.50 12.43 -29.40
N VAL A 10 -9.56 11.50 -29.48
CA VAL A 10 -8.39 11.59 -30.35
C VAL A 10 -8.80 11.60 -31.84
N LEU A 11 -9.76 10.74 -32.21
CA LEU A 11 -10.30 10.71 -33.58
C LEU A 11 -11.05 11.99 -33.92
N LEU A 12 -11.80 12.55 -32.96
CA LEU A 12 -12.49 13.84 -33.15
C LEU A 12 -11.48 15.00 -33.30
N PHE A 13 -10.38 14.97 -32.55
CA PHE A 13 -9.30 15.95 -32.65
C PHE A 13 -8.59 15.86 -34.02
N LEU A 14 -8.27 14.66 -34.46
CA LEU A 14 -7.70 14.41 -35.80
C LEU A 14 -8.65 14.82 -36.93
N TYR A 15 -9.95 14.64 -36.74
CA TYR A 15 -10.96 15.07 -37.70
C TYR A 15 -11.10 16.60 -37.79
N ILE A 16 -11.00 17.31 -36.66
CA ILE A 16 -11.13 18.76 -36.60
C ILE A 16 -9.84 19.47 -37.04
N PHE A 17 -8.66 18.90 -36.75
CA PHE A 17 -7.35 19.53 -37.00
C PHE A 17 -6.54 18.86 -38.12
N GLY A 18 -6.90 17.67 -38.60
CA GLY A 18 -6.13 16.83 -39.50
C GLY A 18 -6.47 16.99 -40.98
N LYS A 19 -6.92 18.16 -41.46
CA LYS A 19 -7.02 18.42 -42.91
C LYS A 19 -5.85 19.24 -43.44
N THR A 20 -4.73 18.56 -43.61
CA THR A 20 -3.81 18.89 -44.68
C THR A 20 -3.39 17.58 -45.36
N ALA A 21 -3.74 17.50 -46.66
CA ALA A 21 -3.25 16.57 -47.67
C ALA A 21 -3.82 15.15 -47.71
N THR A 22 -4.36 14.88 -48.89
CA THR A 22 -4.56 13.61 -49.60
C THR A 22 -5.65 12.66 -49.11
N PHE A 23 -6.87 12.92 -49.55
CA PHE A 23 -7.72 11.91 -50.17
C PHE A 23 -8.76 12.63 -51.10
N GLN A 24 -8.35 12.98 -52.30
CA GLN A 24 -9.28 13.22 -53.39
C GLN A 24 -9.34 11.91 -54.20
N ASN A 25 -10.44 11.18 -54.06
CA ASN A 25 -11.17 10.64 -55.19
C ASN A 25 -12.39 9.82 -54.71
N THR A 26 -13.50 10.09 -55.37
CA THR A 26 -14.75 9.32 -55.43
C THR A 26 -15.64 9.36 -54.18
N ILE A 27 -16.62 10.26 -54.18
CA ILE A 27 -18.06 9.99 -54.30
C ILE A 27 -18.80 11.33 -54.38
N ASN A 28 -19.39 11.61 -55.54
CA ASN A 28 -20.38 12.67 -55.76
C ASN A 28 -21.64 12.35 -54.97
N LEU A 29 -21.90 13.07 -53.89
CA LEU A 29 -23.24 13.26 -53.34
C LEU A 29 -23.39 14.72 -52.93
N ASN A 30 -24.14 15.42 -53.78
CA ASN A 30 -24.65 16.77 -53.52
C ASN A 30 -25.42 16.81 -52.20
N LYS A 31 -24.83 17.40 -51.16
CA LYS A 31 -25.57 18.01 -50.06
C LYS A 31 -24.77 19.22 -49.58
N SER A 32 -25.41 20.38 -49.80
CA SER A 32 -24.94 21.67 -49.30
C SER A 32 -24.80 21.64 -47.77
N TYR A 33 -23.61 21.31 -47.27
CA TYR A 33 -23.25 21.58 -45.88
C TYR A 33 -22.49 22.90 -45.85
N SER A 34 -23.14 23.91 -45.29
CA SER A 34 -22.51 25.18 -44.96
C SER A 34 -21.22 24.92 -44.15
N LYS A 35 -20.06 25.16 -44.76
CA LYS A 35 -18.74 25.06 -44.15
C LYS A 35 -18.53 26.24 -43.20
N ASN A 36 -19.11 26.25 -42.04
CA ASN A 36 -18.70 27.17 -40.98
C ASN A 36 -17.37 26.69 -40.41
N LYS A 37 -16.25 27.19 -40.94
CA LYS A 37 -14.93 27.00 -40.32
C LYS A 37 -14.98 27.59 -38.91
N PRO A 38 -14.54 26.85 -37.87
CA PRO A 38 -14.50 27.38 -36.52
C PRO A 38 -13.65 28.64 -36.48
N THR A 39 -14.20 29.69 -35.91
CA THR A 39 -13.50 30.97 -35.77
C THR A 39 -12.28 30.80 -34.83
N ASN A 40 -11.28 31.70 -34.95
CA ASN A 40 -10.10 31.66 -34.05
C ASN A 40 -10.48 31.72 -32.57
N LYS A 41 -11.61 32.33 -32.22
CA LYS A 41 -12.19 32.38 -30.89
C LYS A 41 -12.67 31.01 -30.43
N MET A 42 -13.35 30.24 -31.28
CA MET A 42 -13.79 28.87 -31.02
C MET A 42 -12.60 27.91 -30.88
N LYS A 43 -11.58 28.06 -31.69
CA LYS A 43 -10.34 27.23 -31.60
C LYS A 43 -9.62 27.45 -30.27
N LYS A 44 -9.51 28.70 -29.80
CA LYS A 44 -8.95 29.03 -28.47
C LYS A 44 -9.79 28.46 -27.34
N LEU A 45 -11.12 28.50 -27.46
CA LEU A 45 -12.03 27.96 -26.45
C LEU A 45 -11.93 26.43 -26.37
N ILE A 46 -11.86 25.75 -27.52
CA ILE A 46 -11.68 24.28 -27.56
C ILE A 46 -10.30 23.89 -26.99
N LEU A 47 -9.23 24.65 -27.28
CA LEU A 47 -7.90 24.41 -26.73
C LEU A 47 -7.89 24.61 -25.20
N LEU A 48 -8.55 25.64 -24.69
CA LEU A 48 -8.70 25.88 -23.25
C LEU A 48 -9.49 24.78 -22.55
N LEU A 49 -10.58 24.31 -23.14
CA LEU A 49 -11.36 23.17 -22.65
C LEU A 49 -10.53 21.86 -22.65
N PHE A 50 -9.71 21.65 -23.68
CA PHE A 50 -8.82 20.49 -23.75
C PHE A 50 -7.73 20.56 -22.68
N VAL A 51 -7.11 21.73 -22.44
CA VAL A 51 -6.14 21.94 -21.38
C VAL A 51 -6.81 21.73 -19.99
N TYR A 52 -8.01 22.23 -19.79
CA TYR A 52 -8.77 22.04 -18.54
C TYR A 52 -9.08 20.56 -18.26
N LEU A 53 -9.48 19.79 -19.28
CA LEU A 53 -9.74 18.35 -19.17
C LEU A 53 -8.48 17.52 -18.85
N PHE A 54 -7.30 17.99 -19.25
CA PHE A 54 -6.02 17.34 -18.90
C PHE A 54 -5.54 17.68 -17.48
N PHE A 55 -5.94 18.82 -16.93
CA PHE A 55 -5.57 19.20 -15.57
C PHE A 55 -6.39 18.51 -14.48
N GLU A 56 -7.54 17.95 -14.80
CA GLU A 56 -8.41 17.23 -13.84
C GLU A 56 -8.25 15.71 -13.87
N VAL A 57 -7.17 15.17 -14.43
CA VAL A 57 -6.85 13.76 -14.22
C VAL A 57 -6.45 13.63 -12.74
N PRO A 58 -7.32 13.09 -11.86
CA PRO A 58 -6.92 12.88 -10.48
C PRO A 58 -5.69 11.97 -10.54
N MET A 59 -4.57 12.46 -10.04
CA MET A 59 -3.37 11.65 -9.87
C MET A 59 -3.78 10.56 -8.87
N SER A 60 -4.19 9.40 -9.40
CA SER A 60 -4.59 8.25 -8.60
C SER A 60 -3.41 7.94 -7.68
N SER A 61 -3.58 8.26 -6.42
CA SER A 61 -2.67 7.87 -5.35
C SER A 61 -2.56 6.35 -5.39
N GLN A 62 -1.46 5.85 -5.93
CA GLN A 62 -1.28 4.42 -6.12
C GLN A 62 -0.97 3.77 -4.77
N ASN A 63 -1.94 3.02 -4.24
CA ASN A 63 -1.76 2.20 -3.06
C ASN A 63 -0.67 1.16 -3.32
N LEU A 64 0.22 0.95 -2.35
CA LEU A 64 1.33 0.02 -2.45
C LEU A 64 1.04 -1.23 -1.62
N ASP A 65 0.99 -2.40 -2.25
CA ASP A 65 0.98 -3.68 -1.54
C ASP A 65 2.38 -3.91 -0.93
N LEU A 66 2.45 -4.11 0.39
CA LEU A 66 3.66 -4.50 1.11
C LEU A 66 3.69 -6.00 1.37
N ILE A 67 2.54 -6.57 1.67
CA ILE A 67 2.28 -8.01 1.78
C ILE A 67 0.99 -8.28 1.02
N ASN A 68 1.06 -9.17 0.05
CA ASN A 68 -0.10 -9.67 -0.68
C ASN A 68 0.28 -11.00 -1.33
N PRO A 69 0.17 -12.13 -0.60
CA PRO A 69 0.63 -13.42 -1.09
C PRO A 69 -0.12 -13.89 -2.34
N SER A 70 -1.36 -13.46 -2.58
CA SER A 70 -2.09 -13.75 -3.81
C SER A 70 -1.44 -13.13 -5.06
N LYS A 71 -0.65 -12.05 -4.87
CA LYS A 71 0.15 -11.37 -5.89
C LYS A 71 1.65 -11.69 -5.78
N GLU A 72 2.01 -12.66 -4.94
CA GLU A 72 3.41 -13.04 -4.65
C GLU A 72 4.27 -11.93 -4.02
N ILE A 73 3.63 -10.95 -3.38
CA ILE A 73 4.30 -9.83 -2.69
C ILE A 73 4.46 -10.17 -1.21
N GLY A 74 5.69 -10.00 -0.68
CA GLY A 74 6.00 -10.21 0.74
C GLY A 74 5.93 -11.67 1.18
N ILE A 75 6.15 -12.62 0.29
CA ILE A 75 6.09 -14.07 0.59
C ILE A 75 7.44 -14.69 0.97
N LYS A 76 8.54 -13.98 0.75
CA LYS A 76 9.92 -14.45 1.01
C LYS A 76 10.67 -13.43 1.87
N ASN A 77 11.86 -13.83 2.31
CA ASN A 77 12.79 -12.98 3.07
C ASN A 77 12.28 -12.57 4.47
N TRP A 78 11.49 -13.44 5.08
CA TRP A 78 11.11 -13.29 6.47
C TRP A 78 12.21 -13.78 7.40
N THR A 79 12.53 -12.98 8.42
CA THR A 79 13.43 -13.33 9.52
C THR A 79 12.64 -13.40 10.80
N ILE A 80 12.74 -14.51 11.51
CA ILE A 80 12.15 -14.65 12.85
C ILE A 80 13.09 -14.01 13.85
N VAL A 81 12.54 -13.18 14.73
CA VAL A 81 13.26 -12.50 15.81
C VAL A 81 12.41 -12.58 17.06
N ASN A 82 12.64 -13.56 17.89
CA ASN A 82 11.94 -13.78 19.14
C ASN A 82 12.81 -13.34 20.33
N ASP A 83 12.31 -13.56 21.52
CA ASP A 83 12.98 -13.26 22.79
C ASP A 83 14.15 -14.18 23.13
N ASP A 84 14.41 -15.23 22.34
CA ASP A 84 15.59 -16.07 22.41
C ASP A 84 16.90 -15.27 22.34
N VAL A 85 16.89 -14.13 21.65
CA VAL A 85 18.02 -13.14 21.65
C VAL A 85 18.33 -12.56 23.04
N MET A 86 17.44 -12.78 24.01
CA MET A 86 17.60 -12.35 25.41
C MET A 86 17.47 -13.51 26.41
N GLY A 87 17.46 -14.75 25.93
CA GLY A 87 17.33 -15.95 26.76
C GLY A 87 15.88 -16.45 26.95
N GLY A 88 14.89 -15.79 26.36
CA GLY A 88 13.50 -16.25 26.34
C GLY A 88 13.31 -17.54 25.53
N ILE A 89 12.15 -18.14 25.62
CA ILE A 89 11.80 -19.41 24.97
C ILE A 89 10.57 -19.31 24.05
N SER A 90 10.15 -18.11 23.72
CA SER A 90 9.07 -17.91 22.73
C SER A 90 9.51 -18.42 21.36
N ASN A 91 8.55 -18.96 20.62
CA ASN A 91 8.80 -19.41 19.25
C ASN A 91 7.74 -18.91 18.29
N SER A 92 8.14 -18.70 17.04
CA SER A 92 7.22 -18.29 16.00
C SER A 92 7.65 -18.81 14.62
N THR A 93 6.71 -18.79 13.71
CA THR A 93 6.94 -19.09 12.29
C THR A 93 6.07 -18.23 11.39
N VAL A 94 6.54 -18.03 10.18
CA VAL A 94 5.76 -17.43 9.08
C VAL A 94 5.66 -18.44 7.95
N LEU A 95 4.45 -18.61 7.44
CA LEU A 95 4.20 -19.47 6.27
C LEU A 95 3.06 -18.87 5.42
N ILE A 96 2.96 -19.34 4.19
CA ILE A 96 1.84 -19.04 3.31
C ILE A 96 0.96 -20.27 3.22
N ASN A 97 -0.34 -20.13 3.49
CA ASN A 97 -1.30 -21.23 3.42
C ASN A 97 -1.81 -21.43 1.98
N ASP A 98 -2.60 -22.50 1.77
CA ASP A 98 -3.19 -22.84 0.46
C ASP A 98 -4.12 -21.76 -0.10
N LYS A 99 -4.69 -20.94 0.78
CA LYS A 99 -5.54 -19.80 0.41
C LYS A 99 -4.74 -18.55 0.02
N LYS A 100 -3.41 -18.66 -0.05
CA LYS A 100 -2.53 -17.53 -0.31
C LYS A 100 -2.64 -16.42 0.74
N HIS A 101 -2.75 -16.79 2.02
CA HIS A 101 -2.65 -15.86 3.13
C HIS A 101 -1.36 -16.11 3.90
N LEU A 102 -0.79 -15.07 4.46
CA LEU A 102 0.34 -15.15 5.36
C LEU A 102 -0.16 -15.55 6.74
N ILE A 103 0.48 -16.55 7.34
CA ILE A 103 0.21 -17.00 8.72
C ILE A 103 1.43 -16.68 9.58
N PHE A 104 1.24 -15.87 10.60
CA PHE A 104 2.21 -15.65 11.67
C PHE A 104 1.66 -16.32 12.94
N LYS A 105 2.33 -17.37 13.40
CA LYS A 105 1.87 -18.19 14.53
C LYS A 105 3.03 -18.66 15.38
N GLY A 106 2.72 -19.06 16.63
CA GLY A 106 3.71 -19.57 17.56
C GLY A 106 3.19 -19.76 18.96
N TYR A 107 4.13 -19.70 19.89
CA TYR A 107 3.87 -19.70 21.33
C TYR A 107 4.70 -18.60 21.98
N LEU A 108 4.07 -17.70 22.70
CA LEU A 108 4.71 -16.66 23.48
C LEU A 108 4.85 -17.15 24.93
N SER A 109 6.06 -17.16 25.44
CA SER A 109 6.37 -17.49 26.82
C SER A 109 6.87 -16.26 27.58
N LEU A 110 6.52 -16.18 28.84
CA LEU A 110 7.03 -15.15 29.77
C LEU A 110 8.25 -15.63 30.58
N GLU A 111 8.62 -16.89 30.42
CA GLU A 111 9.78 -17.47 31.11
C GLU A 111 11.09 -16.83 30.66
N ASN A 112 12.08 -16.84 31.53
CA ASN A 112 13.45 -16.37 31.28
C ASN A 112 13.54 -14.92 30.75
N ASN A 113 12.69 -14.02 31.25
CA ASN A 113 12.55 -12.66 30.77
C ASN A 113 12.10 -12.58 29.30
N GLY A 114 11.43 -13.61 28.82
CA GLY A 114 10.77 -13.63 27.52
C GLY A 114 9.60 -12.66 27.47
N GLY A 115 8.77 -12.76 26.44
CA GLY A 115 7.54 -12.01 26.32
C GLY A 115 7.33 -11.33 24.98
N PHE A 116 8.07 -11.72 23.93
CA PHE A 116 7.74 -11.32 22.57
C PHE A 116 8.09 -12.39 21.53
N ALA A 117 7.29 -12.41 20.47
CA ALA A 117 7.62 -13.12 19.24
C ALA A 117 7.40 -12.17 18.07
N SER A 118 8.30 -12.15 17.11
CA SER A 118 8.18 -11.29 15.94
C SER A 118 8.74 -11.91 14.67
N SER A 119 8.20 -11.45 13.56
CA SER A 119 8.71 -11.75 12.23
C SER A 119 9.00 -10.46 11.49
N ARG A 120 10.12 -10.39 10.79
CA ARG A 120 10.57 -9.20 10.05
C ARG A 120 10.69 -9.52 8.57
N LEU A 121 10.10 -8.65 7.75
CA LEU A 121 10.24 -8.65 6.30
C LEU A 121 11.13 -7.46 5.89
N ASP A 122 12.19 -7.73 5.14
CA ASP A 122 12.92 -6.69 4.42
C ASP A 122 12.09 -6.29 3.17
N ILE A 123 11.68 -5.03 3.13
CA ILE A 123 10.90 -4.48 2.02
C ILE A 123 11.77 -3.67 1.05
N GLY A 124 13.08 -3.60 1.31
CA GLY A 124 14.04 -2.88 0.46
C GLY A 124 13.77 -1.38 0.36
N LYS A 125 14.11 -0.80 -0.79
CA LYS A 125 13.74 0.58 -1.11
C LYS A 125 12.29 0.61 -1.57
N ASN A 126 11.43 1.28 -0.80
CA ASN A 126 10.03 1.46 -1.11
C ASN A 126 9.67 2.93 -1.22
N ASN A 127 8.71 3.26 -2.06
CA ASN A 127 8.15 4.60 -2.13
C ASN A 127 6.97 4.72 -1.17
N LEU A 128 7.25 4.88 0.12
CA LEU A 128 6.25 5.13 1.15
C LEU A 128 5.95 6.61 1.35
N ASN A 129 6.57 7.50 0.59
CA ASN A 129 6.30 8.93 0.66
C ASN A 129 4.82 9.23 0.39
N GLY A 130 4.23 10.09 1.24
CA GLY A 130 2.82 10.47 1.16
C GLY A 130 1.82 9.43 1.68
N VAL A 131 2.29 8.32 2.26
CA VAL A 131 1.42 7.34 2.92
C VAL A 131 0.80 7.97 4.16
N LYS A 132 -0.53 7.83 4.27
CA LYS A 132 -1.32 8.35 5.41
C LYS A 132 -1.58 7.28 6.45
N PHE A 133 -1.84 6.06 6.01
CA PHE A 133 -2.08 4.93 6.92
C PHE A 133 -1.71 3.60 6.26
N PHE A 134 -1.49 2.59 7.08
CA PHE A 134 -1.36 1.21 6.66
C PHE A 134 -2.70 0.50 6.87
N GLU A 135 -3.15 -0.24 5.88
CA GLU A 135 -4.37 -1.05 5.93
C GLU A 135 -3.99 -2.53 5.97
N ILE A 136 -4.53 -3.24 6.94
CA ILE A 136 -4.29 -4.68 7.12
C ILE A 136 -5.63 -5.40 7.09
N LYS A 137 -5.79 -6.37 6.19
CA LYS A 137 -6.89 -7.32 6.25
C LYS A 137 -6.39 -8.59 6.92
N LEU A 138 -6.97 -8.91 8.06
CA LEU A 138 -6.51 -9.97 8.95
C LEU A 138 -7.65 -10.73 9.61
N LYS A 139 -7.31 -11.93 10.06
CA LYS A 139 -8.12 -12.75 10.98
C LYS A 139 -7.18 -13.28 12.06
N GLY A 140 -7.54 -13.16 13.33
CA GLY A 140 -6.68 -13.55 14.42
C GLY A 140 -7.38 -14.37 15.49
N ASP A 141 -6.78 -14.38 16.65
CA ASP A 141 -7.17 -15.15 17.84
C ASP A 141 -7.78 -14.28 18.94
N GLY A 142 -7.89 -12.96 18.73
CA GLY A 142 -8.36 -11.98 19.70
C GLY A 142 -7.22 -11.29 20.46
N ASN A 143 -5.96 -11.63 20.20
CA ASN A 143 -4.81 -10.99 20.81
C ASN A 143 -4.51 -9.62 20.17
N ASN A 144 -3.72 -8.80 20.89
CA ASN A 144 -3.17 -7.58 20.39
C ASN A 144 -1.85 -7.86 19.67
N TYR A 145 -1.68 -7.24 18.53
CA TYR A 145 -0.48 -7.33 17.71
C TYR A 145 0.07 -5.94 17.42
N LYS A 146 1.28 -5.88 16.89
CA LYS A 146 1.96 -4.64 16.51
C LYS A 146 2.44 -4.75 15.07
N LEU A 147 2.14 -3.72 14.27
CA LEU A 147 2.90 -3.45 13.05
C LEU A 147 4.07 -2.55 13.42
N ARG A 148 5.27 -2.97 13.05
CA ARG A 148 6.49 -2.20 13.34
C ARG A 148 7.20 -1.85 12.04
N LEU A 149 7.62 -0.61 11.93
CA LEU A 149 8.40 -0.10 10.82
C LEU A 149 9.81 0.21 11.31
N ARG A 150 10.82 -0.21 10.57
CA ARG A 150 12.21 0.07 10.91
C ARG A 150 12.86 0.90 9.82
N GLN A 151 13.51 1.95 10.24
CA GLN A 151 14.36 2.78 9.39
C GLN A 151 15.80 2.27 9.44
N LYS A 152 16.49 2.37 8.31
CA LYS A 152 17.91 2.02 8.23
C LYS A 152 18.71 2.90 9.22
N ASN A 153 19.66 2.27 9.94
CA ASN A 153 20.56 2.92 10.91
C ASN A 153 19.86 3.53 12.14
N MET A 154 18.59 3.20 12.39
CA MET A 154 17.90 3.62 13.61
C MET A 154 17.82 2.48 14.62
N ARG A 155 18.01 2.82 15.92
CA ARG A 155 17.96 1.84 17.02
C ARG A 155 16.53 1.42 17.31
N ALA A 156 15.62 2.41 17.45
CA ALA A 156 14.21 2.16 17.69
C ALA A 156 13.49 1.76 16.38
N SER A 157 12.44 0.98 16.52
CA SER A 157 11.42 0.77 15.49
C SER A 157 10.19 1.58 15.85
N TYR A 158 9.43 2.01 14.86
CA TYR A 158 8.16 2.70 15.09
C TYR A 158 7.04 1.67 15.08
N SER A 159 6.26 1.65 16.15
CA SER A 159 5.25 0.62 16.43
C SER A 159 3.86 1.23 16.54
N CYS A 160 2.89 0.58 15.93
CA CYS A 160 1.47 0.85 16.07
C CYS A 160 0.74 -0.45 16.41
N ASP A 161 -0.06 -0.40 17.47
CA ASP A 161 -0.78 -1.55 18.01
C ASP A 161 -2.11 -1.72 17.29
N PHE A 162 -2.54 -2.98 17.13
CA PHE A 162 -3.85 -3.32 16.64
C PHE A 162 -4.39 -4.59 17.29
N LYS A 163 -5.70 -4.66 17.45
CA LYS A 163 -6.37 -5.83 18.01
C LYS A 163 -6.93 -6.69 16.89
N SER A 164 -6.68 -7.99 16.96
CA SER A 164 -7.35 -8.97 16.10
C SER A 164 -8.71 -9.36 16.68
N GLN A 165 -9.57 -9.94 15.84
CA GLN A 165 -10.80 -10.58 16.30
C GLN A 165 -10.70 -12.09 16.12
N LYS A 166 -11.24 -12.82 17.11
CA LYS A 166 -11.15 -14.29 17.14
C LYS A 166 -11.97 -14.91 16.02
N ASN A 167 -11.25 -15.55 15.07
CA ASN A 167 -11.84 -16.26 13.93
C ASN A 167 -12.67 -15.39 12.97
N GLU A 168 -12.53 -14.06 13.02
CA GLU A 168 -13.26 -13.12 12.18
C GLU A 168 -12.30 -12.30 11.32
N TRP A 169 -12.66 -12.11 10.05
CA TRP A 169 -11.94 -11.22 9.14
C TRP A 169 -12.32 -9.78 9.40
N ILE A 170 -11.29 -8.96 9.67
CA ILE A 170 -11.45 -7.53 9.86
C ILE A 170 -10.43 -6.76 9.01
N ILE A 171 -10.72 -5.49 8.79
CA ILE A 171 -9.78 -4.53 8.21
C ILE A 171 -9.44 -3.51 9.29
N VAL A 172 -8.16 -3.38 9.60
CA VAL A 172 -7.66 -2.34 10.50
C VAL A 172 -6.88 -1.30 9.72
N LYS A 173 -7.01 -0.04 10.13
CA LYS A 173 -6.28 1.09 9.57
C LYS A 173 -5.37 1.65 10.65
N LEU A 174 -4.10 1.78 10.33
CA LEU A 174 -3.05 2.25 11.23
C LEU A 174 -2.50 3.58 10.69
N PRO A 175 -3.00 4.73 11.17
CA PRO A 175 -2.51 6.04 10.76
C PRO A 175 -1.01 6.19 11.06
N VAL A 176 -0.26 6.81 10.16
CA VAL A 176 1.19 7.02 10.31
C VAL A 176 1.51 7.79 11.59
N GLU A 177 0.67 8.74 11.94
CA GLU A 177 0.77 9.53 13.16
C GLU A 177 0.66 8.74 14.47
N ASN A 178 0.13 7.50 14.41
CA ASN A 178 0.01 6.63 15.59
C ASN A 178 1.24 5.77 15.84
N PHE A 179 2.20 5.75 14.92
CA PHE A 179 3.43 5.00 15.13
C PHE A 179 4.35 5.70 16.12
N ARG A 180 4.73 4.99 17.17
CA ARG A 180 5.61 5.50 18.23
C ARG A 180 6.96 4.80 18.20
N PRO A 181 8.06 5.53 18.41
CA PRO A 181 9.40 4.93 18.49
C PRO A 181 9.52 4.05 19.72
N THR A 182 9.83 2.76 19.54
CA THR A 182 9.94 1.77 20.61
C THR A 182 11.22 0.95 20.48
N TRP A 183 11.85 0.66 21.62
CA TRP A 183 12.99 -0.23 21.69
C TRP A 183 13.02 -0.96 23.04
N ARG A 184 13.12 -2.29 23.02
CA ARG A 184 13.14 -3.14 24.22
C ARG A 184 12.00 -2.84 25.21
N GLY A 185 10.77 -2.68 24.70
CA GLY A 185 9.58 -2.39 25.51
C GLY A 185 9.43 -0.92 25.94
N TYR A 186 10.41 -0.05 25.70
CA TYR A 186 10.30 1.36 26.01
C TYR A 186 9.80 2.17 24.83
N THR A 187 8.88 3.09 25.08
CA THR A 187 8.44 4.11 24.12
C THR A 187 9.20 5.40 24.41
N TYR A 188 9.84 5.96 23.41
CA TYR A 188 10.59 7.21 23.54
C TYR A 188 9.66 8.40 23.30
N SER A 189 9.75 9.41 24.18
CA SER A 189 9.04 10.68 24.00
C SER A 189 9.86 11.70 23.18
N ASN A 190 11.19 11.59 23.23
CA ASN A 190 12.10 12.47 22.50
C ASN A 190 12.96 11.61 21.56
N TYR A 191 12.44 11.36 20.36
CA TYR A 191 13.09 10.57 19.32
C TYR A 191 12.67 11.15 17.95
N PRO A 192 13.53 11.10 16.93
CA PRO A 192 13.16 11.58 15.59
C PRO A 192 11.83 11.00 15.10
N ASP A 193 11.09 11.79 14.35
CA ASP A 193 9.84 11.33 13.73
C ASP A 193 10.08 10.22 12.72
N LEU A 194 9.02 9.45 12.44
CA LEU A 194 9.05 8.41 11.43
C LEU A 194 9.22 9.04 10.04
N ASP A 195 10.35 8.77 9.42
CA ASP A 195 10.65 9.13 8.03
C ASP A 195 10.36 7.91 7.14
N LEU A 196 9.24 7.96 6.44
CA LEU A 196 8.77 6.85 5.62
C LEU A 196 9.73 6.52 4.46
N ASP A 197 10.48 7.49 3.95
CA ASP A 197 11.46 7.26 2.86
C ASP A 197 12.66 6.42 3.31
N LYS A 198 12.90 6.36 4.63
CA LYS A 198 14.00 5.58 5.22
C LYS A 198 13.56 4.20 5.71
N VAL A 199 12.27 3.90 5.66
CA VAL A 199 11.77 2.57 6.09
C VAL A 199 12.27 1.51 5.12
N ASN A 200 12.94 0.50 5.67
CA ASN A 200 13.48 -0.63 4.90
C ASN A 200 12.93 -1.98 5.33
N SER A 201 12.27 -2.05 6.48
CA SER A 201 11.63 -3.29 6.90
C SER A 201 10.38 -3.06 7.71
N LEU A 202 9.45 -4.01 7.65
CA LEU A 202 8.28 -4.10 8.50
C LEU A 202 8.32 -5.38 9.34
N SER A 203 7.62 -5.39 10.46
CA SER A 203 7.53 -6.57 11.32
C SER A 203 6.12 -6.72 11.88
N LEU A 204 5.67 -7.96 11.99
CA LEU A 204 4.55 -8.35 12.82
C LEU A 204 5.11 -8.83 14.16
N GLN A 205 4.53 -8.38 15.26
CA GLN A 205 4.94 -8.75 16.60
C GLN A 205 3.75 -8.99 17.51
N ILE A 206 3.89 -9.97 18.41
CA ILE A 206 3.05 -10.14 19.59
C ILE A 206 3.91 -9.96 20.82
N SER A 207 3.39 -9.29 21.86
CA SER A 207 4.08 -8.99 23.12
C SER A 207 3.06 -8.68 24.22
N ASP A 208 3.40 -7.79 25.16
CA ASP A 208 2.50 -7.24 26.19
C ASP A 208 1.96 -8.31 27.12
N LYS A 209 2.80 -9.29 27.48
CA LYS A 209 2.50 -10.37 28.44
C LYS A 209 1.31 -11.26 28.01
N GLN A 210 1.07 -11.40 26.73
CA GLN A 210 0.04 -12.26 26.17
C GLN A 210 0.57 -13.69 26.00
N GLU A 211 0.82 -14.35 27.12
CA GLU A 211 1.36 -15.72 27.14
C GLU A 211 0.42 -16.72 26.47
N GLY A 212 0.98 -17.67 25.72
CA GLY A 212 0.26 -18.76 25.12
C GLY A 212 0.43 -18.87 23.62
N ARG A 213 -0.41 -19.70 23.01
CA ARG A 213 -0.46 -19.87 21.56
C ARG A 213 -1.07 -18.67 20.90
N PHE A 214 -0.50 -18.27 19.79
CA PHE A 214 -1.03 -17.18 18.97
C PHE A 214 -1.10 -17.57 17.50
N ASN A 215 -2.04 -16.95 16.78
CA ASN A 215 -2.23 -17.16 15.36
C ASN A 215 -2.86 -15.94 14.69
N LEU A 216 -2.13 -15.34 13.76
CA LEU A 216 -2.58 -14.22 12.95
C LEU A 216 -2.50 -14.61 11.47
N GLU A 217 -3.65 -14.56 10.79
CA GLU A 217 -3.78 -14.78 9.36
C GLU A 217 -3.95 -13.42 8.67
N VAL A 218 -3.11 -13.12 7.69
CA VAL A 218 -3.08 -11.83 6.97
C VAL A 218 -3.28 -12.09 5.49
N GLU A 219 -4.32 -11.48 4.92
CA GLU A 219 -4.58 -11.51 3.48
C GLU A 219 -3.71 -10.47 2.76
N TYR A 220 -3.62 -9.25 3.31
CA TYR A 220 -2.73 -8.21 2.79
C TYR A 220 -2.34 -7.17 3.84
N ILE A 221 -1.22 -6.50 3.58
CA ILE A 221 -0.84 -5.20 4.18
C ILE A 221 -0.56 -4.24 3.05
N LYS A 222 -1.26 -3.09 3.04
CA LYS A 222 -1.13 -2.03 2.05
C LYS A 222 -0.74 -0.72 2.70
N ALA A 223 0.07 0.05 2.01
CA ALA A 223 0.34 1.45 2.31
C ALA A 223 -0.60 2.33 1.46
N ILE A 224 -1.39 3.18 2.09
CA ILE A 224 -2.44 4.00 1.48
C ILE A 224 -2.01 5.46 1.53
N LYS A 225 -1.97 6.11 0.36
CA LYS A 225 -1.55 7.51 0.18
C LYS A 225 -2.72 8.48 0.27
#